data_d78c776efbca5a5d5574ad55d40243f1
#
_entry.id   d78c776efbca5a5d5574ad55d40243f1
#
_cell.length_a   1.000
_cell.length_b   1.000
_cell.length_c   1.000
_cell.angle_alpha   90.00
_cell.angle_beta   90.00
_cell.angle_gamma   90.00
#
_symmetry.space_group_name_H-M   'P 1'
#
loop_
_entity.id
_entity.type
_entity.pdbx_description
1 polymer ?
#
loop_
_entity_poly.entity_id
_entity_poly.type
_entity_poly.pdbx_seq_one_letter_code
_entity_poly.pdbx_strand_id
1 'polypeptide(L)'
;MGDFNDTPSDKSIIHGIKTMSYPSDTTSAHSLYNLFSNSEQLAKPGSHKYQGEWAQLDQIIVTGTLLDSRNPMHLIPGSNRLFTPQFLFKTDKTYHGTRPFRTYYGYKYEGGYSDHLPLLVDFSLPLAP
;
A
#
# COMPACT_ATOMS: atom_id res chain seq x y z
N MET A 1 9.22 -2.48 1.78
CA MET A 1 8.05 -1.62 1.50
C MET A 1 8.50 -0.32 0.89
N GLY A 2 7.63 0.30 0.07
CA GLY A 2 7.89 1.59 -0.55
C GLY A 2 7.15 1.72 -1.87
N ASP A 3 7.51 2.79 -2.59
CA ASP A 3 7.08 3.02 -3.97
C ASP A 3 7.88 2.11 -4.91
N PHE A 4 7.17 1.19 -5.57
CA PHE A 4 7.75 0.29 -6.56
C PHE A 4 7.60 0.83 -7.98
N ASN A 5 6.85 1.92 -8.13
CA ASN A 5 6.46 2.51 -9.41
C ASN A 5 5.77 1.52 -10.37
N ASP A 6 5.24 0.43 -9.79
CA ASP A 6 4.53 -0.65 -10.45
C ASP A 6 3.34 -1.09 -9.59
N THR A 7 2.27 -1.53 -10.25
CA THR A 7 1.09 -2.06 -9.57
C THR A 7 1.31 -3.50 -9.09
N PRO A 8 0.48 -4.02 -8.17
CA PRO A 8 0.61 -5.40 -7.69
C PRO A 8 0.54 -6.47 -8.78
N SER A 9 -0.07 -6.16 -9.93
CA SER A 9 -0.24 -7.08 -11.07
C SER A 9 0.87 -6.98 -12.12
N ASP A 10 1.80 -6.05 -11.97
CA ASP A 10 2.88 -5.87 -12.93
C ASP A 10 3.90 -7.02 -12.87
N LYS A 11 4.53 -7.29 -14.02
CA LYS A 11 5.45 -8.42 -14.19
C LYS A 11 6.66 -8.36 -13.26
N SER A 12 7.14 -7.18 -12.93
CA SER A 12 8.20 -6.96 -11.95
C SER A 12 7.84 -7.51 -10.58
N ILE A 13 6.59 -7.32 -10.17
CA ILE A 13 6.06 -7.76 -8.87
C ILE A 13 5.77 -9.27 -8.88
N ILE A 14 4.99 -9.75 -9.86
CA ILE A 14 4.54 -11.16 -9.87
C ILE A 14 5.58 -12.14 -10.42
N HIS A 15 6.42 -11.72 -11.36
CA HIS A 15 7.44 -12.59 -11.97
C HIS A 15 8.85 -12.25 -11.51
N GLY A 16 9.17 -10.98 -11.32
CA GLY A 16 10.48 -10.52 -10.84
C GLY A 16 10.69 -10.84 -9.37
N ILE A 17 9.89 -10.25 -8.48
CA ILE A 17 9.95 -10.47 -7.03
C ILE A 17 9.28 -11.80 -6.67
N LYS A 18 8.35 -12.30 -7.49
CA LYS A 18 7.57 -13.53 -7.29
C LYS A 18 6.69 -13.48 -6.03
N THR A 19 5.96 -12.38 -5.89
CA THR A 19 5.03 -12.24 -4.77
C THR A 19 3.77 -13.06 -5.00
N MET A 20 3.28 -13.63 -3.90
CA MET A 20 1.95 -14.24 -3.80
C MET A 20 0.92 -13.19 -3.40
N SER A 21 -0.34 -13.44 -3.74
CA SER A 21 -1.44 -12.60 -3.29
C SER A 21 -1.72 -12.77 -1.79
N TYR A 22 -2.23 -11.71 -1.18
CA TYR A 22 -2.73 -11.72 0.20
C TYR A 22 -4.15 -11.12 0.24
N PRO A 23 -5.12 -11.68 1.01
CA PRO A 23 -4.99 -12.95 1.75
C PRO A 23 -4.85 -14.18 0.85
N SER A 24 -4.32 -15.25 1.39
CA SER A 24 -4.13 -16.53 0.71
C SER A 24 -4.62 -17.67 1.60
N ASP A 25 -5.25 -18.68 0.99
CA ASP A 25 -5.75 -19.86 1.72
C ASP A 25 -4.62 -20.73 2.26
N THR A 26 -3.44 -20.65 1.62
CA THR A 26 -2.24 -21.37 2.05
C THR A 26 -1.06 -20.42 2.13
N THR A 27 -0.30 -20.49 3.21
CA THR A 27 0.91 -19.70 3.40
C THR A 27 2.14 -20.58 3.53
N SER A 28 3.21 -20.21 2.82
CA SER A 28 4.54 -20.82 2.96
C SER A 28 5.48 -19.83 3.62
N ALA A 29 6.20 -20.25 4.64
CA ALA A 29 7.11 -19.40 5.42
C ALA A 29 8.16 -18.69 4.55
N HIS A 30 8.60 -19.32 3.46
CA HIS A 30 9.66 -18.82 2.57
C HIS A 30 9.15 -18.05 1.35
N SER A 31 7.83 -17.97 1.16
CA SER A 31 7.23 -17.17 0.07
C SER A 31 7.06 -15.73 0.50
N LEU A 32 7.06 -14.83 -0.49
CA LEU A 32 6.78 -13.41 -0.32
C LEU A 32 5.31 -13.12 -0.64
N TYR A 33 4.67 -12.35 0.20
CA TYR A 33 3.26 -11.99 0.06
C TYR A 33 3.13 -10.47 -0.03
N ASN A 34 2.46 -10.01 -1.07
CA ASN A 34 2.14 -8.60 -1.23
C ASN A 34 0.81 -8.31 -0.51
N LEU A 35 0.88 -7.54 0.57
CA LEU A 35 -0.29 -7.21 1.40
C LEU A 35 -1.31 -6.31 0.67
N PHE A 36 -0.93 -5.73 -0.46
CA PHE A 36 -1.76 -4.85 -1.28
C PHE A 36 -2.09 -5.45 -2.66
N SER A 37 -1.91 -6.75 -2.85
CA SER A 37 -2.19 -7.46 -4.11
C SER A 37 -3.67 -7.42 -4.51
N ASN A 38 -4.58 -7.35 -3.56
CA ASN A 38 -6.02 -7.23 -3.78
C ASN A 38 -6.49 -5.79 -3.54
N SER A 39 -5.81 -4.83 -4.16
CA SER A 39 -6.09 -3.40 -3.99
C SER A 39 -7.51 -2.99 -4.40
N GLU A 40 -8.19 -3.80 -5.23
CA GLU A 40 -9.61 -3.60 -5.54
C GLU A 40 -10.53 -3.78 -4.33
N GLN A 41 -10.11 -4.55 -3.33
CA GLN A 41 -10.81 -4.73 -2.06
C GLN A 41 -10.44 -3.67 -1.03
N LEU A 42 -9.30 -2.99 -1.23
CA LEU A 42 -8.93 -1.84 -0.42
C LEU A 42 -9.79 -0.66 -0.86
N ALA A 43 -10.43 -0.02 0.12
CA ALA A 43 -11.22 1.16 -0.17
C ALA A 43 -10.39 2.16 -1.00
N LYS A 44 -10.87 2.48 -2.21
CA LYS A 44 -10.26 3.48 -3.09
C LYS A 44 -9.80 4.71 -2.27
N PRO A 45 -8.75 5.39 -2.70
CA PRO A 45 -8.42 5.64 -4.10
C PRO A 45 -7.20 4.90 -4.67
N GLY A 46 -6.36 4.25 -3.92
CA GLY A 46 -5.02 3.82 -4.32
C GLY A 46 -3.96 4.75 -3.72
N SER A 47 -2.68 4.43 -3.86
CA SER A 47 -1.63 5.21 -3.21
C SER A 47 -1.22 6.46 -3.98
N HIS A 48 -1.38 6.50 -5.31
CA HIS A 48 -0.98 7.61 -6.17
C HIS A 48 -2.03 7.90 -7.23
N LYS A 49 -2.16 9.19 -7.63
CA LYS A 49 -3.06 9.62 -8.69
C LYS A 49 -2.29 10.30 -9.83
N TYR A 50 -2.41 9.78 -11.04
CA TYR A 50 -1.82 10.34 -12.24
C TYR A 50 -2.86 10.49 -13.36
N GLN A 51 -2.97 11.66 -13.96
CA GLN A 51 -3.91 11.99 -15.03
C GLN A 51 -5.37 11.55 -14.78
N GLY A 52 -5.80 11.65 -13.51
CA GLY A 52 -7.16 11.28 -13.10
C GLY A 52 -7.32 9.86 -12.60
N GLU A 53 -6.38 8.98 -12.91
CA GLU A 53 -6.43 7.56 -12.54
C GLU A 53 -5.65 7.30 -11.25
N TRP A 54 -6.26 6.52 -10.35
CA TRP A 54 -5.61 6.07 -9.14
C TRP A 54 -4.93 4.72 -9.37
N ALA A 55 -3.72 4.57 -8.87
CA ALA A 55 -2.96 3.33 -8.92
C ALA A 55 -2.34 3.00 -7.56
N GLN A 56 -2.22 1.70 -7.27
CA GLN A 56 -1.52 1.20 -6.09
C GLN A 56 -0.06 0.96 -6.45
N LEU A 57 0.79 2.01 -6.33
CA LEU A 57 2.22 1.93 -6.67
C LEU A 57 3.10 1.59 -5.47
N ASP A 58 2.61 1.89 -4.27
CA ASP A 58 3.30 1.58 -3.03
C ASP A 58 2.92 0.18 -2.56
N GLN A 59 3.90 -0.63 -2.15
CA GLN A 59 3.71 -2.00 -1.75
C GLN A 59 4.32 -2.29 -0.38
N ILE A 60 3.67 -3.18 0.39
CA ILE A 60 4.25 -3.81 1.57
C ILE A 60 4.29 -5.31 1.31
N ILE A 61 5.50 -5.84 1.21
CA ILE A 61 5.76 -7.25 0.93
C ILE A 61 6.40 -7.86 2.18
N VAL A 62 5.84 -8.97 2.63
CA VAL A 62 6.30 -9.70 3.82
C VAL A 62 6.57 -11.16 3.49
N THR A 63 7.38 -11.83 4.30
CA THR A 63 7.52 -13.29 4.26
C THR A 63 6.31 -13.98 4.89
N GLY A 64 6.01 -15.19 4.44
CA GLY A 64 4.91 -15.97 5.03
C GLY A 64 5.10 -16.27 6.52
N THR A 65 6.32 -16.21 7.03
CA THR A 65 6.60 -16.29 8.47
C THR A 65 5.85 -15.21 9.26
N LEU A 66 5.76 -14.01 8.73
CA LEU A 66 5.03 -12.91 9.40
C LEU A 66 3.51 -13.04 9.29
N LEU A 67 3.01 -13.95 8.45
CA LEU A 67 1.57 -14.23 8.32
C LEU A 67 1.11 -15.33 9.28
N ASP A 68 2.04 -16.07 9.90
CA ASP A 68 1.73 -17.14 10.83
C ASP A 68 1.55 -16.58 12.26
N SER A 69 0.31 -16.60 12.74
CA SER A 69 -0.05 -16.10 14.07
C SER A 69 0.58 -16.85 15.26
N ARG A 70 1.22 -18.01 14.99
CA ARG A 70 1.97 -18.76 15.99
C ARG A 70 3.34 -18.14 16.29
N ASN A 71 3.83 -17.30 15.40
CA ASN A 71 5.08 -16.58 15.63
C ASN A 71 4.87 -15.42 16.60
N PRO A 72 5.86 -15.14 17.47
CA PRO A 72 5.78 -14.01 18.42
C PRO A 72 5.49 -12.68 17.74
N MET A 73 6.14 -12.43 16.61
CA MET A 73 5.83 -11.27 15.75
C MET A 73 5.05 -11.75 14.54
N HIS A 74 3.84 -11.26 14.37
CA HIS A 74 3.01 -11.61 13.22
C HIS A 74 2.10 -10.46 12.80
N LEU A 75 1.69 -10.48 11.54
CA LEU A 75 0.73 -9.54 10.96
C LEU A 75 -0.64 -9.68 11.66
N ILE A 76 -1.25 -8.57 12.00
CA ILE A 76 -2.66 -8.56 12.39
C ILE A 76 -3.50 -8.65 11.10
N PRO A 77 -4.25 -9.74 10.90
CA PRO A 77 -5.01 -9.95 9.66
C PRO A 77 -5.98 -8.80 9.37
N GLY A 78 -6.01 -8.34 8.12
CA GLY A 78 -6.90 -7.25 7.68
C GLY A 78 -6.48 -5.84 8.14
N SER A 79 -5.31 -5.69 8.76
CA SER A 79 -4.81 -4.38 9.21
C SER A 79 -4.18 -3.55 8.09
N ASN A 80 -3.91 -4.15 6.93
CA ASN A 80 -3.35 -3.46 5.78
C ASN A 80 -4.34 -2.45 5.21
N ARG A 81 -3.94 -1.20 5.15
CA ARG A 81 -4.80 -0.09 4.72
C ARG A 81 -4.02 1.08 4.17
N LEU A 82 -4.67 1.87 3.32
CA LEU A 82 -4.23 3.22 2.99
C LEU A 82 -4.59 4.17 4.13
N PHE A 83 -3.67 5.03 4.50
CA PHE A 83 -3.94 6.11 5.45
C PHE A 83 -4.49 7.31 4.68
N THR A 84 -5.80 7.56 4.83
CA THR A 84 -6.57 8.49 4.01
C THR A 84 -7.30 9.58 4.79
N PRO A 85 -6.65 10.26 5.76
CA PRO A 85 -7.27 11.38 6.45
C PRO A 85 -7.48 12.54 5.48
N GLN A 86 -8.53 13.31 5.70
CA GLN A 86 -8.95 14.37 4.78
C GLN A 86 -7.87 15.41 4.49
N PHE A 87 -6.98 15.69 5.44
CA PHE A 87 -5.90 16.68 5.25
C PHE A 87 -4.86 16.26 4.21
N LEU A 88 -4.75 14.96 3.86
CA LEU A 88 -3.87 14.49 2.79
C LEU A 88 -4.46 14.70 1.39
N PHE A 89 -5.66 15.22 1.28
CA PHE A 89 -6.34 15.39 0.00
C PHE A 89 -6.57 16.87 -0.33
N LYS A 90 -6.61 17.14 -1.63
CA LYS A 90 -7.01 18.40 -2.22
C LYS A 90 -7.95 18.14 -3.39
N THR A 91 -8.84 19.08 -3.68
CA THR A 91 -9.70 19.00 -4.87
C THR A 91 -8.85 18.98 -6.14
N ASP A 92 -9.11 18.01 -6.99
CA ASP A 92 -8.52 17.93 -8.32
C ASP A 92 -9.40 18.69 -9.31
N LYS A 93 -8.95 19.89 -9.64
CA LYS A 93 -9.70 20.78 -10.58
C LYS A 93 -9.59 20.34 -12.03
N THR A 94 -8.55 19.58 -12.38
CA THR A 94 -8.27 19.14 -13.75
C THR A 94 -9.01 17.85 -14.08
N TYR A 95 -8.92 16.87 -13.19
CA TYR A 95 -9.45 15.52 -13.43
C TYR A 95 -10.62 15.16 -12.52
N HIS A 96 -11.17 16.13 -11.79
CA HIS A 96 -12.27 16.00 -10.86
C HIS A 96 -11.98 15.11 -9.63
N GLY A 97 -12.86 15.21 -8.62
CA GLY A 97 -12.70 14.50 -7.36
C GLY A 97 -11.54 15.04 -6.52
N THR A 98 -10.83 14.14 -5.87
CA THR A 98 -9.70 14.47 -5.00
C THR A 98 -8.39 13.92 -5.55
N ARG A 99 -7.29 14.50 -5.12
CA ARG A 99 -5.92 14.04 -5.36
C ARG A 99 -5.09 14.19 -4.08
N PRO A 100 -3.94 13.52 -3.97
CA PRO A 100 -3.03 13.79 -2.87
C PRO A 100 -2.66 15.27 -2.80
N PHE A 101 -2.58 15.80 -1.59
CA PHE A 101 -2.14 17.17 -1.34
C PHE A 101 -0.61 17.19 -1.26
N ARG A 102 0.01 17.37 -2.42
CA ARG A 102 1.47 17.35 -2.61
C ARG A 102 2.13 18.68 -2.30
N THR A 103 3.42 18.66 -2.02
CA THR A 103 4.22 19.86 -1.78
C THR A 103 4.28 20.74 -3.02
N TYR A 104 4.47 20.13 -4.20
CA TYR A 104 4.47 20.81 -5.50
C TYR A 104 3.50 20.14 -6.46
N TYR A 105 2.84 20.93 -7.28
CA TYR A 105 2.07 20.49 -8.45
C TYR A 105 2.71 21.10 -9.69
N GLY A 106 3.48 20.31 -10.44
CA GLY A 106 4.43 20.83 -11.39
C GLY A 106 5.43 21.74 -10.70
N TYR A 107 5.59 22.97 -11.18
CA TYR A 107 6.49 23.98 -10.59
C TYR A 107 5.83 24.83 -9.50
N LYS A 108 4.53 24.65 -9.26
CA LYS A 108 3.80 25.46 -8.29
C LYS A 108 3.88 24.83 -6.90
N TYR A 109 4.39 25.59 -5.94
CA TYR A 109 4.35 25.22 -4.53
C TYR A 109 2.91 25.25 -3.99
N GLU A 110 2.44 24.18 -3.40
CA GLU A 110 1.10 24.03 -2.83
C GLU A 110 1.09 23.88 -1.30
N GLY A 111 2.23 23.61 -0.70
CA GLY A 111 2.38 23.49 0.75
C GLY A 111 1.76 22.22 1.35
N GLY A 112 1.55 21.19 0.54
CA GLY A 112 1.05 19.90 1.01
C GLY A 112 2.18 18.96 1.47
N TYR A 113 1.88 17.66 1.51
CA TYR A 113 2.73 16.67 2.16
C TYR A 113 3.44 15.77 1.16
N SER A 114 2.69 14.98 0.39
CA SER A 114 3.20 13.97 -0.55
C SER A 114 2.23 13.80 -1.71
N ASP A 115 2.74 13.32 -2.84
CA ASP A 115 1.93 12.87 -3.97
C ASP A 115 1.51 11.40 -3.85
N HIS A 116 2.00 10.70 -2.81
CA HIS A 116 1.57 9.37 -2.45
C HIS A 116 0.86 9.36 -1.10
N LEU A 117 -0.09 8.45 -0.94
CA LEU A 117 -0.78 8.18 0.32
C LEU A 117 -0.01 7.10 1.11
N PRO A 118 0.17 7.27 2.43
CA PRO A 118 0.87 6.28 3.25
C PRO A 118 0.13 4.94 3.32
N LEU A 119 0.90 3.86 3.31
CA LEU A 119 0.42 2.52 3.62
C LEU A 119 0.66 2.20 5.08
N LEU A 120 -0.32 1.61 5.74
CA LEU A 120 -0.22 1.15 7.12
C LEU A 120 -0.49 -0.34 7.20
N VAL A 121 0.18 -0.98 8.15
CA VAL A 121 -0.03 -2.35 8.55
C VAL A 121 0.34 -2.50 10.03
N ASP A 122 -0.41 -3.29 10.75
CA ASP A 122 -0.20 -3.50 12.18
C ASP A 122 0.36 -4.92 12.43
N PHE A 123 1.34 -5.01 13.32
CA PHE A 123 1.92 -6.27 13.77
C PHE A 123 1.66 -6.49 15.26
N SER A 124 1.33 -7.73 15.63
CA SER A 124 1.36 -8.15 17.01
C SER A 124 2.81 -8.42 17.44
N LEU A 125 3.16 -7.95 18.62
CA LEU A 125 4.46 -8.20 19.24
C LEU A 125 4.23 -8.74 20.66
N PRO A 126 5.09 -9.64 21.17
CA PRO A 126 5.03 -10.03 22.57
C PRO A 126 5.34 -8.82 23.43
N LEU A 127 4.61 -8.67 24.52
CA LEU A 127 4.99 -7.70 25.54
C LEU A 127 6.38 -8.07 26.07
N ALA A 128 7.26 -7.10 26.17
CA ALA A 128 8.53 -7.30 26.88
C ALA A 128 8.22 -7.69 28.33
N PRO A 129 8.97 -8.64 28.91
CA PRO A 129 8.79 -9.04 30.29
C PRO A 129 9.09 -7.92 31.28
#